data_6dab3845f67790dc7de51ca629dd9385
#
_entry.id   6dab3845f67790dc7de51ca629dd9385
#
_cell.length_a   1.000
_cell.length_b   1.000
_cell.length_c   1.000
_cell.angle_alpha   90.00
_cell.angle_beta   90.00
_cell.angle_gamma   90.00
#
_symmetry.space_group_name_H-M   'P 1'
#
loop_
_entity.id
_entity.type
_entity.pdbx_description
1 polymer ?
#
loop_
_entity_poly.entity_id
_entity_poly.type
_entity_poly.pdbx_seq_one_letter_code
_entity_poly.pdbx_strand_id
1 'polypeptide(L)'
;MKNIPTDLLRTFVTIKDLGGFTSAGELLGRSQPAISLQIKKLETLLDTQIFLRGSSLELTEDGEYLYQVAKQLLEINDRIVDRLRGDSVSGRVRLGIPNDFELAFLPKALRNLSRTYPNIMVEVDCDISKVIYQRFQKHQYDICLVMEPEKEHEDRDSRDYRLDHLAWVMSHDNVSDTGATPLVAYPQGCLYRTMLERVLEKASQPYRIVYTSPSLTGIMSAVEEGLGMTAMASSVVPPHLATALKTDRLPLLGSVSIGLYYREQELSVATRHVLDFLRAGLANLTPPPSLATC
;
A
#
# COMPACT_ATOMS: atom_id res chain seq x y z
N MET A 1 19.59 -19.02 29.29
CA MET A 1 18.89 -18.49 28.07
C MET A 1 18.33 -17.12 28.41
N LYS A 2 18.67 -16.09 27.64
CA LYS A 2 18.06 -14.77 27.80
C LYS A 2 16.67 -14.82 27.11
N ASN A 3 15.63 -14.41 27.82
CA ASN A 3 14.27 -14.32 27.27
C ASN A 3 13.88 -12.84 27.13
N ILE A 4 13.31 -12.47 26.00
CA ILE A 4 12.82 -11.09 25.77
C ILE A 4 11.31 -11.09 26.02
N PRO A 5 10.82 -10.41 27.06
CA PRO A 5 9.39 -10.29 27.33
C PRO A 5 8.66 -9.57 26.18
N THR A 6 7.53 -10.13 25.75
CA THR A 6 6.76 -9.59 24.61
C THR A 6 6.18 -8.20 24.91
N ASP A 7 5.95 -7.84 26.17
CA ASP A 7 5.48 -6.51 26.55
C ASP A 7 6.53 -5.42 26.29
N LEU A 8 7.82 -5.73 26.43
CA LEU A 8 8.91 -4.80 26.09
C LEU A 8 9.01 -4.63 24.57
N LEU A 9 8.88 -5.72 23.80
CA LEU A 9 8.86 -5.65 22.34
C LEU A 9 7.65 -4.83 21.85
N ARG A 10 6.47 -5.05 22.43
CA ARG A 10 5.25 -4.29 22.08
C ARG A 10 5.44 -2.80 22.34
N THR A 11 6.00 -2.43 23.49
CA THR A 11 6.30 -1.03 23.80
C THR A 11 7.26 -0.43 22.78
N PHE A 12 8.31 -1.12 22.42
CA PHE A 12 9.30 -0.66 21.45
C PHE A 12 8.69 -0.44 20.05
N VAL A 13 7.95 -1.45 19.55
CA VAL A 13 7.27 -1.36 18.26
C VAL A 13 6.25 -0.23 18.24
N THR A 14 5.45 -0.08 19.31
CA THR A 14 4.45 0.98 19.42
C THR A 14 5.07 2.38 19.39
N ILE A 15 6.21 2.60 20.07
CA ILE A 15 6.93 3.89 20.02
C ILE A 15 7.36 4.23 18.60
N LYS A 16 7.93 3.25 17.88
CA LYS A 16 8.40 3.45 16.50
C LYS A 16 7.23 3.74 15.56
N ASP A 17 6.14 2.96 15.67
CA ASP A 17 4.96 3.09 14.81
C ASP A 17 4.22 4.43 15.01
N LEU A 18 4.13 4.92 16.26
CA LEU A 18 3.43 6.16 16.59
C LEU A 18 4.35 7.40 16.60
N GLY A 19 5.66 7.23 16.41
CA GLY A 19 6.62 8.31 16.39
C GLY A 19 6.72 9.07 17.73
N GLY A 20 6.39 8.43 18.88
CA GLY A 20 6.43 9.12 20.17
C GLY A 20 6.28 8.24 21.41
N PHE A 21 7.02 8.58 22.48
CA PHE A 21 6.90 7.93 23.80
C PHE A 21 5.57 8.26 24.48
N THR A 22 5.08 9.48 24.31
CA THR A 22 3.81 9.93 24.89
C THR A 22 2.64 9.24 24.21
N SER A 23 2.58 9.25 22.89
CA SER A 23 1.53 8.58 22.09
C SER A 23 1.50 7.08 22.36
N ALA A 24 2.68 6.45 22.50
CA ALA A 24 2.77 5.03 22.87
C ALA A 24 2.24 4.78 24.29
N GLY A 25 2.52 5.70 25.22
CA GLY A 25 1.99 5.63 26.59
C GLY A 25 0.46 5.69 26.62
N GLU A 26 -0.12 6.62 25.90
CA GLU A 26 -1.57 6.77 25.77
C GLU A 26 -2.23 5.49 25.19
N LEU A 27 -1.68 4.96 24.10
CA LEU A 27 -2.20 3.74 23.49
C LEU A 27 -2.08 2.51 24.41
N LEU A 28 -0.96 2.38 25.14
CA LEU A 28 -0.69 1.24 26.01
C LEU A 28 -1.25 1.39 27.44
N GLY A 29 -1.94 2.52 27.74
CA GLY A 29 -2.47 2.81 29.06
C GLY A 29 -1.40 2.97 30.12
N ARG A 30 -0.22 3.53 29.76
CA ARG A 30 0.95 3.72 30.64
C ARG A 30 1.45 5.16 30.61
N SER A 31 2.07 5.60 31.70
CA SER A 31 2.72 6.91 31.69
C SER A 31 3.99 6.91 30.86
N GLN A 32 4.35 8.07 30.28
CA GLN A 32 5.58 8.22 29.50
C GLN A 32 6.86 7.78 30.26
N PRO A 33 7.03 8.07 31.59
CA PRO A 33 8.15 7.52 32.35
C PRO A 33 8.18 6.00 32.41
N ALA A 34 7.01 5.35 32.50
CA ALA A 34 6.92 3.89 32.51
C ALA A 34 7.33 3.29 31.15
N ILE A 35 6.93 3.94 30.04
CA ILE A 35 7.35 3.57 28.68
C ILE A 35 8.87 3.71 28.52
N SER A 36 9.46 4.82 28.97
CA SER A 36 10.91 5.04 28.92
C SER A 36 11.68 4.00 29.75
N LEU A 37 11.15 3.62 30.92
CA LEU A 37 11.74 2.57 31.74
C LEU A 37 11.71 1.20 31.05
N GLN A 38 10.64 0.88 30.32
CA GLN A 38 10.55 -0.35 29.55
C GLN A 38 11.59 -0.41 28.42
N ILE A 39 11.80 0.68 27.71
CA ILE A 39 12.85 0.75 26.68
C ILE A 39 14.24 0.56 27.32
N LYS A 40 14.53 1.28 28.41
CA LYS A 40 15.80 1.12 29.13
C LYS A 40 16.02 -0.34 29.60
N LYS A 41 14.95 -1.01 30.06
CA LYS A 41 15.00 -2.41 30.47
C LYS A 41 15.28 -3.32 29.27
N LEU A 42 14.67 -3.05 28.10
CA LEU A 42 14.92 -3.79 26.86
C LEU A 42 16.38 -3.64 26.40
N GLU A 43 16.89 -2.42 26.34
CA GLU A 43 18.29 -2.14 25.99
C GLU A 43 19.28 -2.81 26.96
N THR A 44 19.01 -2.75 28.25
CA THR A 44 19.82 -3.44 29.26
C THR A 44 19.80 -4.96 29.07
N LEU A 45 18.64 -5.54 28.73
CA LEU A 45 18.50 -6.97 28.50
C LEU A 45 19.29 -7.45 27.28
N LEU A 46 19.28 -6.63 26.23
CA LEU A 46 19.95 -6.90 24.96
C LEU A 46 21.43 -6.48 24.95
N ASP A 47 21.84 -5.67 25.93
CA ASP A 47 23.16 -5.06 26.01
C ASP A 47 23.50 -4.20 24.77
N THR A 48 22.49 -3.53 24.21
CA THR A 48 22.64 -2.64 23.05
C THR A 48 21.63 -1.50 23.11
N GLN A 49 21.94 -0.39 22.46
CA GLN A 49 21.02 0.72 22.28
C GLN A 49 20.20 0.50 21.01
N ILE A 50 18.88 0.68 21.12
CA ILE A 50 17.94 0.50 20.00
C ILE A 50 17.46 1.83 19.41
N PHE A 51 17.61 2.94 20.18
CA PHE A 51 17.38 4.29 19.66
C PHE A 51 18.69 5.07 19.64
N LEU A 52 18.88 5.92 18.61
CA LEU A 52 19.98 6.86 18.56
C LEU A 52 19.84 7.92 19.67
N ARG A 53 20.96 8.32 20.29
CA ARG A 53 20.98 9.38 21.29
C ARG A 53 20.75 10.72 20.59
N GLY A 54 19.67 11.41 20.95
CA GLY A 54 19.31 12.73 20.41
C GLY A 54 17.82 12.99 20.48
N SER A 55 17.36 14.01 19.79
CA SER A 55 15.94 14.40 19.75
C SER A 55 15.09 13.61 18.75
N SER A 56 15.69 12.78 17.91
CA SER A 56 15.00 11.98 16.89
C SER A 56 14.73 10.57 17.39
N LEU A 57 13.55 10.02 17.07
CA LEU A 57 13.17 8.62 17.30
C LEU A 57 13.77 7.68 16.23
N GLU A 58 14.99 7.97 15.82
CA GLU A 58 15.73 7.15 14.87
C GLU A 58 16.29 5.90 15.57
N LEU A 59 16.19 4.79 14.88
CA LEU A 59 16.71 3.52 15.35
C LEU A 59 18.20 3.38 15.02
N THR A 60 18.92 2.65 15.85
CA THR A 60 20.23 2.11 15.51
C THR A 60 20.07 0.96 14.49
N GLU A 61 21.16 0.47 13.93
CA GLU A 61 21.15 -0.73 13.07
C GLU A 61 20.53 -1.94 13.81
N ASP A 62 20.94 -2.17 15.07
CA ASP A 62 20.36 -3.20 15.92
C ASP A 62 18.88 -2.92 16.22
N GLY A 63 18.50 -1.65 16.36
CA GLY A 63 17.12 -1.22 16.54
C GLY A 63 16.25 -1.54 15.32
N GLU A 64 16.72 -1.26 14.10
CA GLU A 64 15.98 -1.61 12.87
C GLU A 64 15.82 -3.12 12.72
N TYR A 65 16.88 -3.89 12.95
CA TYR A 65 16.81 -5.35 12.96
C TYR A 65 15.78 -5.86 13.99
N LEU A 66 15.88 -5.37 15.24
CA LEU A 66 14.96 -5.75 16.31
C LEU A 66 13.51 -5.38 15.95
N TYR A 67 13.27 -4.22 15.35
CA TYR A 67 11.94 -3.78 14.96
C TYR A 67 11.27 -4.76 13.99
N GLN A 68 11.98 -5.19 12.95
CA GLN A 68 11.45 -6.14 11.97
C GLN A 68 11.12 -7.49 12.60
N VAL A 69 12.03 -8.02 13.44
CA VAL A 69 11.84 -9.32 14.09
C VAL A 69 10.77 -9.26 15.19
N ALA A 70 10.73 -8.16 15.96
CA ALA A 70 9.74 -7.96 17.00
C ALA A 70 8.31 -7.91 16.45
N LYS A 71 8.08 -7.27 15.30
CA LYS A 71 6.76 -7.27 14.64
C LYS A 71 6.29 -8.68 14.32
N GLN A 72 7.16 -9.51 13.74
CA GLN A 72 6.83 -10.89 13.42
C GLN A 72 6.53 -11.73 14.68
N LEU A 73 7.32 -11.52 15.73
CA LEU A 73 7.16 -12.25 16.99
C LEU A 73 5.86 -11.88 17.71
N LEU A 74 5.52 -10.59 17.73
CA LEU A 74 4.26 -10.10 18.29
C LEU A 74 3.05 -10.59 17.49
N GLU A 75 3.13 -10.64 16.17
CA GLU A 75 2.08 -11.22 15.34
C GLU A 75 1.83 -12.69 15.64
N ILE A 76 2.89 -13.48 15.85
CA ILE A 76 2.78 -14.88 16.27
C ILE A 76 2.15 -15.00 17.67
N ASN A 77 2.61 -14.17 18.62
CA ASN A 77 2.08 -14.14 19.98
C ASN A 77 0.58 -13.83 19.98
N ASP A 78 0.16 -12.80 19.23
CA ASP A 78 -1.23 -12.37 19.19
C ASP A 78 -2.12 -13.44 18.55
N ARG A 79 -1.66 -14.10 17.48
CA ARG A 79 -2.34 -15.25 16.88
C ARG A 79 -2.57 -16.42 17.88
N ILE A 80 -1.58 -16.69 18.72
CA ILE A 80 -1.72 -17.75 19.75
C ILE A 80 -2.79 -17.36 20.78
N VAL A 81 -2.73 -16.11 21.26
CA VAL A 81 -3.68 -15.60 22.26
C VAL A 81 -5.11 -15.60 21.69
N ASP A 82 -5.31 -15.09 20.49
CA ASP A 82 -6.61 -15.03 19.84
C ASP A 82 -7.20 -16.42 19.60
N ARG A 83 -6.38 -17.36 19.11
CA ARG A 83 -6.79 -18.74 18.88
C ARG A 83 -7.17 -19.48 20.15
N LEU A 84 -6.46 -19.27 21.26
CA LEU A 84 -6.69 -19.97 22.52
C LEU A 84 -7.79 -19.35 23.38
N ARG A 85 -8.05 -18.05 23.22
CA ARG A 85 -9.17 -17.38 23.92
C ARG A 85 -10.54 -17.76 23.38
N GLY A 86 -10.60 -18.46 22.25
CA GLY A 86 -11.86 -18.90 21.64
C GLY A 86 -12.66 -17.76 21.01
N ASP A 87 -12.16 -16.52 21.06
CA ASP A 87 -12.69 -15.39 20.33
C ASP A 87 -12.26 -15.52 18.87
N SER A 88 -12.89 -16.47 18.15
CA SER A 88 -12.71 -16.55 16.71
C SER A 88 -13.30 -15.27 16.09
N VAL A 89 -12.43 -14.30 15.87
CA VAL A 89 -12.86 -13.08 15.17
C VAL A 89 -13.51 -13.50 13.87
N SER A 90 -14.76 -13.23 13.75
CA SER A 90 -15.57 -13.54 12.58
C SER A 90 -16.25 -12.26 12.08
N GLY A 91 -16.53 -12.22 10.81
CA GLY A 91 -17.24 -11.09 10.23
C GLY A 91 -17.12 -11.04 8.72
N ARG A 92 -17.93 -10.18 8.13
CA ARG A 92 -17.90 -9.88 6.71
C ARG A 92 -17.35 -8.47 6.54
N VAL A 93 -16.35 -8.30 5.69
CA VAL A 93 -15.74 -7.00 5.39
C VAL A 93 -15.86 -6.75 3.89
N ARG A 94 -16.47 -5.64 3.52
CA ARG A 94 -16.67 -5.22 2.13
C ARG A 94 -15.55 -4.27 1.73
N LEU A 95 -14.77 -4.67 0.74
CA LEU A 95 -13.61 -3.95 0.24
C LEU A 95 -13.83 -3.48 -1.19
N GLY A 96 -13.74 -2.18 -1.44
CA GLY A 96 -13.67 -1.59 -2.78
C GLY A 96 -12.21 -1.34 -3.18
N ILE A 97 -11.77 -1.80 -4.38
CA ILE A 97 -10.39 -1.69 -4.81
C ILE A 97 -10.27 -1.60 -6.34
N PRO A 98 -9.33 -0.81 -6.91
CA PRO A 98 -9.08 -0.83 -8.35
C PRO A 98 -8.52 -2.17 -8.82
N ASN A 99 -8.88 -2.58 -10.04
CA ASN A 99 -8.54 -3.90 -10.61
C ASN A 99 -7.04 -4.23 -10.61
N ASP A 100 -6.20 -3.26 -10.87
CA ASP A 100 -4.74 -3.41 -10.91
C ASP A 100 -4.16 -3.68 -9.52
N PHE A 101 -4.67 -3.01 -8.49
CA PHE A 101 -4.29 -3.25 -7.09
C PHE A 101 -4.87 -4.57 -6.56
N GLU A 102 -6.06 -4.97 -7.01
CA GLU A 102 -6.60 -6.29 -6.68
C GLU A 102 -5.62 -7.39 -7.09
N LEU A 103 -5.11 -7.37 -8.31
CA LEU A 103 -4.19 -8.40 -8.79
C LEU A 103 -2.79 -8.31 -8.20
N ALA A 104 -2.26 -7.10 -8.04
CA ALA A 104 -0.86 -6.90 -7.67
C ALA A 104 -0.57 -7.22 -6.20
N PHE A 105 -1.45 -6.85 -5.27
CA PHE A 105 -1.11 -6.98 -3.86
C PHE A 105 -2.14 -7.69 -2.98
N LEU A 106 -3.44 -7.63 -3.34
CA LEU A 106 -4.50 -8.13 -2.48
C LEU A 106 -4.37 -9.62 -2.14
N PRO A 107 -4.04 -10.53 -3.09
CA PRO A 107 -3.89 -11.95 -2.76
C PRO A 107 -2.80 -12.23 -1.74
N LYS A 108 -1.68 -11.47 -1.78
CA LYS A 108 -0.59 -11.60 -0.80
C LYS A 108 -1.04 -11.11 0.59
N ALA A 109 -1.74 -9.97 0.65
CA ALA A 109 -2.28 -9.43 1.90
C ALA A 109 -3.31 -10.38 2.52
N LEU A 110 -4.29 -10.85 1.75
CA LEU A 110 -5.37 -11.72 2.23
C LEU A 110 -4.90 -13.15 2.56
N ARG A 111 -3.83 -13.65 1.93
CA ARG A 111 -3.26 -14.96 2.28
C ARG A 111 -2.87 -15.03 3.76
N ASN A 112 -2.27 -14.00 4.28
CA ASN A 112 -1.87 -13.95 5.69
C ASN A 112 -3.09 -13.75 6.59
N LEU A 113 -4.03 -12.89 6.19
CA LEU A 113 -5.30 -12.69 6.90
C LEU A 113 -6.06 -14.01 7.06
N SER A 114 -6.27 -14.76 5.97
CA SER A 114 -7.06 -16.02 6.01
C SER A 114 -6.43 -17.11 6.87
N ARG A 115 -5.10 -17.08 7.01
CA ARG A 115 -4.39 -18.02 7.92
C ARG A 115 -4.56 -17.63 9.39
N THR A 116 -4.61 -16.34 9.67
CA THR A 116 -4.70 -15.80 11.04
C THR A 116 -6.14 -15.74 11.51
N TYR A 117 -7.05 -15.32 10.64
CA TYR A 117 -8.48 -15.12 10.93
C TYR A 117 -9.36 -15.83 9.89
N PRO A 118 -9.46 -17.18 9.95
CA PRO A 118 -10.15 -17.98 8.93
C PRO A 118 -11.66 -17.71 8.83
N ASN A 119 -12.25 -17.11 9.87
CA ASN A 119 -13.68 -16.79 9.92
C ASN A 119 -14.01 -15.35 9.48
N ILE A 120 -13.01 -14.59 9.02
CA ILE A 120 -13.25 -13.31 8.36
C ILE A 120 -13.47 -13.55 6.86
N MET A 121 -14.64 -13.17 6.37
CA MET A 121 -14.95 -13.15 4.95
C MET A 121 -14.69 -11.76 4.40
N VAL A 122 -13.82 -11.65 3.39
CA VAL A 122 -13.60 -10.39 2.66
C VAL A 122 -14.30 -10.47 1.31
N GLU A 123 -15.24 -9.55 1.08
CA GLU A 123 -15.91 -9.39 -0.20
C GLU A 123 -15.25 -8.23 -0.94
N VAL A 124 -14.77 -8.52 -2.13
CA VAL A 124 -14.04 -7.56 -2.96
C VAL A 124 -14.91 -7.13 -4.13
N ASP A 125 -15.04 -5.83 -4.32
CA ASP A 125 -15.67 -5.23 -5.49
C ASP A 125 -14.65 -4.32 -6.20
N CYS A 126 -14.56 -4.46 -7.53
CA CYS A 126 -13.57 -3.79 -8.33
C CYS A 126 -14.21 -2.81 -9.31
N ASP A 127 -13.66 -1.59 -9.35
CA ASP A 127 -14.08 -0.55 -10.29
C ASP A 127 -12.97 0.52 -10.40
N ILE A 128 -13.18 1.58 -11.15
CA ILE A 128 -12.29 2.74 -11.15
C ILE A 128 -12.40 3.50 -9.81
N SER A 129 -11.30 4.09 -9.35
CA SER A 129 -11.21 4.77 -8.04
C SER A 129 -12.34 5.76 -7.76
N LYS A 130 -12.78 6.51 -8.79
CA LYS A 130 -13.90 7.47 -8.65
C LYS A 130 -15.21 6.78 -8.26
N VAL A 131 -15.53 5.67 -8.89
CA VAL A 131 -16.77 4.91 -8.63
C VAL A 131 -16.69 4.24 -7.24
N ILE A 132 -15.53 3.63 -6.93
CA ILE A 132 -15.26 3.02 -5.62
C ILE A 132 -15.47 4.04 -4.50
N TYR A 133 -14.87 5.24 -4.62
CA TYR A 133 -15.02 6.28 -3.60
C TYR A 133 -16.47 6.76 -3.45
N GLN A 134 -17.19 6.92 -4.54
CA GLN A 134 -18.62 7.27 -4.49
C GLN A 134 -19.48 6.21 -3.78
N ARG A 135 -19.17 4.92 -4.01
CA ARG A 135 -19.85 3.81 -3.32
C ARG A 135 -19.46 3.73 -1.84
N PHE A 136 -18.20 4.01 -1.52
CA PHE A 136 -17.76 4.12 -0.13
C PHE A 136 -18.51 5.22 0.62
N GLN A 137 -18.69 6.40 0.02
CA GLN A 137 -19.49 7.48 0.61
C GLN A 137 -20.95 7.08 0.89
N LYS A 138 -21.48 6.13 0.10
CA LYS A 138 -22.83 5.55 0.28
C LYS A 138 -22.87 4.32 1.20
N HIS A 139 -21.83 4.10 2.02
CA HIS A 139 -21.71 2.97 2.97
C HIS A 139 -21.78 1.56 2.32
N GLN A 140 -21.44 1.44 1.04
CA GLN A 140 -21.43 0.15 0.36
C GLN A 140 -20.16 -0.66 0.69
N TYR A 141 -19.08 0.01 1.12
CA TYR A 141 -17.83 -0.60 1.57
C TYR A 141 -17.47 -0.19 2.99
N ASP A 142 -16.81 -1.08 3.71
CA ASP A 142 -16.26 -0.83 5.03
C ASP A 142 -14.86 -0.22 4.92
N ILE A 143 -14.09 -0.66 3.90
CA ILE A 143 -12.80 -0.12 3.51
C ILE A 143 -12.80 0.07 2.00
N CYS A 144 -12.12 1.11 1.51
CA CYS A 144 -11.76 1.15 0.10
C CYS A 144 -10.31 1.64 -0.09
N LEU A 145 -9.70 1.14 -1.16
CA LEU A 145 -8.45 1.65 -1.70
C LEU A 145 -8.78 2.47 -2.94
N VAL A 146 -8.26 3.67 -3.02
CA VAL A 146 -8.43 4.54 -4.19
C VAL A 146 -7.13 5.19 -4.59
N MET A 147 -7.01 5.46 -5.87
CA MET A 147 -5.93 6.24 -6.44
C MET A 147 -6.43 7.65 -6.77
N GLU A 148 -5.67 8.64 -6.38
CA GLU A 148 -5.96 10.06 -6.56
C GLU A 148 -4.76 10.77 -7.19
N PRO A 149 -4.96 11.96 -7.80
CA PRO A 149 -3.84 12.83 -8.13
C PRO A 149 -2.97 13.06 -6.88
N GLU A 150 -1.68 13.26 -7.09
CA GLU A 150 -0.75 13.56 -6.00
C GLU A 150 -1.31 14.67 -5.09
N LYS A 151 -1.38 14.38 -3.79
CA LYS A 151 -1.84 15.29 -2.73
C LYS A 151 -0.93 15.17 -1.52
N GLU A 152 -0.75 16.27 -0.84
CA GLU A 152 -0.23 16.26 0.52
C GLU A 152 -1.33 15.77 1.47
N HIS A 153 -0.99 14.82 2.33
CA HIS A 153 -1.90 14.20 3.29
C HIS A 153 -1.45 14.52 4.72
N GLU A 154 -1.39 15.82 5.05
CA GLU A 154 -0.88 16.30 6.34
C GLU A 154 -1.66 15.78 7.56
N ASP A 155 -2.96 15.52 7.39
CA ASP A 155 -3.87 15.12 8.48
C ASP A 155 -4.20 13.61 8.52
N ARG A 156 -3.51 12.77 7.74
CA ARG A 156 -3.81 11.34 7.66
C ARG A 156 -2.69 10.49 8.24
N ASP A 157 -3.05 9.33 8.80
CA ASP A 157 -2.06 8.32 9.19
C ASP A 157 -1.21 7.93 7.98
N SER A 158 0.11 8.09 8.10
CA SER A 158 1.06 7.79 7.03
C SER A 158 1.00 6.33 6.54
N ARG A 159 0.41 5.42 7.34
CA ARG A 159 0.16 4.03 6.96
C ARG A 159 -1.01 3.85 5.99
N ASP A 160 -1.86 4.86 5.84
CA ASP A 160 -3.08 4.81 5.05
C ASP A 160 -2.90 5.31 3.62
N TYR A 161 -1.73 5.80 3.27
CA TYR A 161 -1.43 6.25 1.92
C TYR A 161 0.03 6.02 1.54
N ARG A 162 0.28 5.99 0.23
CA ARG A 162 1.63 6.04 -0.31
C ARG A 162 1.63 6.82 -1.63
N LEU A 163 2.74 7.43 -1.91
CA LEU A 163 3.01 8.02 -3.21
C LEU A 163 3.57 6.95 -4.15
N ASP A 164 3.11 6.95 -5.41
CA ASP A 164 3.63 6.10 -6.46
C ASP A 164 3.80 6.90 -7.75
N HIS A 165 4.79 6.55 -8.55
CA HIS A 165 5.01 7.16 -9.85
C HIS A 165 4.20 6.43 -10.92
N LEU A 166 3.71 7.17 -11.91
CA LEU A 166 3.14 6.57 -13.11
C LEU A 166 4.24 6.23 -14.09
N ALA A 167 4.17 5.03 -14.63
CA ALA A 167 5.06 4.55 -15.68
C ALA A 167 4.29 4.34 -16.99
N TRP A 168 4.94 4.64 -18.11
CA TRP A 168 4.54 4.16 -19.41
C TRP A 168 4.74 2.66 -19.47
N VAL A 169 3.75 1.94 -19.98
CA VAL A 169 3.79 0.48 -20.10
C VAL A 169 3.56 0.14 -21.58
N MET A 170 4.49 -0.64 -22.14
CA MET A 170 4.52 -0.98 -23.55
C MET A 170 5.12 -2.38 -23.78
N SER A 171 4.89 -2.96 -24.95
CA SER A 171 5.66 -4.13 -25.40
C SER A 171 7.08 -3.72 -25.77
N HIS A 172 8.04 -4.66 -25.63
CA HIS A 172 9.44 -4.47 -26.05
C HIS A 172 9.57 -4.14 -27.55
N ASP A 173 8.61 -4.60 -28.35
CA ASP A 173 8.63 -4.45 -29.81
C ASP A 173 7.93 -3.18 -30.32
N ASN A 174 7.41 -2.35 -29.41
CA ASN A 174 6.56 -1.21 -29.76
C ASN A 174 7.35 0.06 -30.06
N VAL A 175 7.99 0.14 -31.20
CA VAL A 175 8.54 1.36 -31.78
C VAL A 175 7.80 1.67 -33.08
N SER A 176 6.57 2.10 -33.00
CA SER A 176 5.83 2.58 -34.18
C SER A 176 6.21 4.03 -34.48
N ASP A 177 6.77 4.25 -35.63
CA ASP A 177 7.24 5.57 -36.12
C ASP A 177 6.12 6.39 -36.80
N THR A 178 4.85 6.13 -36.49
CA THR A 178 3.67 6.63 -37.20
C THR A 178 3.15 8.01 -36.75
N GLY A 179 3.96 8.84 -36.15
CA GLY A 179 3.63 10.24 -35.85
C GLY A 179 2.65 10.49 -34.67
N ALA A 180 1.68 9.64 -34.41
CA ALA A 180 0.73 9.75 -33.28
C ALA A 180 0.88 8.57 -32.33
N THR A 181 1.04 8.84 -31.03
CA THR A 181 1.20 7.82 -30.00
C THR A 181 -0.06 6.93 -29.89
N PRO A 182 0.01 5.61 -30.17
CA PRO A 182 -1.12 4.72 -30.02
C PRO A 182 -1.36 4.39 -28.54
N LEU A 183 -2.56 4.67 -28.04
CA LEU A 183 -2.92 4.44 -26.65
C LEU A 183 -3.91 3.29 -26.50
N VAL A 184 -3.60 2.38 -25.60
CA VAL A 184 -4.49 1.40 -25.02
C VAL A 184 -4.98 1.98 -23.69
N ALA A 185 -6.25 2.35 -23.59
CA ALA A 185 -6.73 3.19 -22.50
C ALA A 185 -7.91 2.57 -21.74
N TYR A 186 -8.02 2.88 -20.47
CA TYR A 186 -9.23 2.67 -19.69
C TYR A 186 -10.38 3.59 -20.17
N PRO A 187 -11.63 3.33 -19.77
CA PRO A 187 -12.76 4.20 -20.07
C PRO A 187 -12.54 5.63 -19.51
N GLN A 188 -13.33 6.56 -20.03
CA GLN A 188 -13.34 7.93 -19.49
C GLN A 188 -13.66 7.94 -17.99
N GLY A 189 -12.97 8.82 -17.25
CA GLY A 189 -13.08 8.92 -15.81
C GLY A 189 -12.05 8.06 -15.03
N CYS A 190 -11.30 7.19 -15.70
CA CYS A 190 -10.14 6.54 -15.11
C CYS A 190 -8.99 7.57 -14.96
N LEU A 191 -8.33 7.56 -13.80
CA LEU A 191 -7.23 8.48 -13.51
C LEU A 191 -6.05 8.28 -14.47
N TYR A 192 -5.67 7.05 -14.78
CA TYR A 192 -4.60 6.76 -15.72
C TYR A 192 -4.85 7.41 -17.08
N ARG A 193 -6.05 7.22 -17.64
CA ARG A 193 -6.43 7.85 -18.89
C ARG A 193 -6.37 9.37 -18.83
N THR A 194 -6.93 9.95 -17.77
CA THR A 194 -6.93 11.41 -17.57
C THR A 194 -5.50 11.97 -17.52
N MET A 195 -4.59 11.27 -16.82
CA MET A 195 -3.19 11.68 -16.72
C MET A 195 -2.45 11.55 -18.05
N LEU A 196 -2.67 10.44 -18.79
CA LEU A 196 -2.12 10.23 -20.13
C LEU A 196 -2.51 11.35 -21.09
N GLU A 197 -3.81 11.57 -21.24
CA GLU A 197 -4.35 12.60 -22.14
C GLU A 197 -3.80 13.99 -21.79
N ARG A 198 -3.89 14.38 -20.51
CA ARG A 198 -3.39 15.65 -20.00
C ARG A 198 -1.91 15.90 -20.28
N VAL A 199 -1.07 14.89 -20.10
CA VAL A 199 0.39 15.03 -20.24
C VAL A 199 0.78 15.12 -21.71
N LEU A 200 0.15 14.34 -22.59
CA LEU A 200 0.38 14.38 -24.05
C LEU A 200 -0.13 15.70 -24.66
N GLU A 201 -1.30 16.17 -24.25
CA GLU A 201 -1.83 17.46 -24.66
C GLU A 201 -0.90 18.61 -24.25
N LYS A 202 -0.42 18.61 -22.99
CA LYS A 202 0.53 19.62 -22.50
C LYS A 202 1.85 19.60 -23.26
N ALA A 203 2.30 18.43 -23.70
CA ALA A 203 3.51 18.26 -24.51
C ALA A 203 3.25 18.55 -26.02
N SER A 204 2.04 18.89 -26.42
CA SER A 204 1.61 19.01 -27.83
C SER A 204 1.95 17.77 -28.66
N GLN A 205 1.90 16.59 -28.03
CA GLN A 205 2.22 15.32 -28.66
C GLN A 205 0.94 14.66 -29.16
N PRO A 206 0.83 14.38 -30.46
CA PRO A 206 -0.36 13.76 -31.02
C PRO A 206 -0.50 12.31 -30.53
N TYR A 207 -1.71 11.93 -30.17
CA TYR A 207 -2.03 10.58 -29.78
C TYR A 207 -3.34 10.10 -30.40
N ARG A 208 -3.56 8.81 -30.41
CA ARG A 208 -4.82 8.18 -30.81
C ARG A 208 -5.14 7.01 -29.88
N ILE A 209 -6.39 6.91 -29.43
CA ILE A 209 -6.85 5.77 -28.68
C ILE A 209 -7.18 4.66 -29.68
N VAL A 210 -6.44 3.57 -29.64
CA VAL A 210 -6.60 2.40 -30.51
C VAL A 210 -7.45 1.32 -29.89
N TYR A 211 -7.51 1.26 -28.56
CA TYR A 211 -8.28 0.28 -27.81
C TYR A 211 -8.75 0.87 -26.48
N THR A 212 -9.98 0.53 -26.08
CA THR A 212 -10.53 0.93 -24.77
C THR A 212 -11.19 -0.28 -24.11
N SER A 213 -10.81 -0.55 -22.85
CA SER A 213 -11.41 -1.62 -22.04
C SER A 213 -11.45 -1.25 -20.57
N PRO A 214 -12.50 -1.61 -19.82
CA PRO A 214 -12.49 -1.53 -18.35
C PRO A 214 -11.71 -2.69 -17.71
N SER A 215 -11.38 -3.72 -18.47
CA SER A 215 -10.67 -4.90 -17.99
C SER A 215 -9.17 -4.71 -18.01
N LEU A 216 -8.50 -4.85 -16.86
CA LEU A 216 -7.04 -4.84 -16.76
C LEU A 216 -6.42 -5.92 -17.68
N THR A 217 -6.97 -7.13 -17.68
CA THR A 217 -6.48 -8.22 -18.54
C THR A 217 -6.57 -7.84 -20.01
N GLY A 218 -7.68 -7.23 -20.45
CA GLY A 218 -7.84 -6.75 -21.81
C GLY A 218 -6.83 -5.64 -22.18
N ILE A 219 -6.57 -4.70 -21.27
CA ILE A 219 -5.56 -3.66 -21.45
C ILE A 219 -4.17 -4.29 -21.58
N MET A 220 -3.80 -5.21 -20.66
CA MET A 220 -2.48 -5.85 -20.67
C MET A 220 -2.26 -6.68 -21.93
N SER A 221 -3.21 -7.54 -22.32
CA SER A 221 -3.09 -8.31 -23.56
C SER A 221 -2.96 -7.43 -24.81
N ALA A 222 -3.69 -6.32 -24.87
CA ALA A 222 -3.56 -5.40 -26.00
C ALA A 222 -2.18 -4.71 -26.05
N VAL A 223 -1.59 -4.40 -24.87
CA VAL A 223 -0.22 -3.87 -24.79
C VAL A 223 0.81 -4.92 -25.16
N GLU A 224 0.67 -6.15 -24.67
CA GLU A 224 1.55 -7.30 -24.98
C GLU A 224 1.60 -7.60 -26.47
N GLU A 225 0.44 -7.57 -27.13
CA GLU A 225 0.31 -7.76 -28.60
C GLU A 225 0.77 -6.52 -29.41
N GLY A 226 1.29 -5.49 -28.77
CA GLY A 226 1.85 -4.33 -29.44
C GLY A 226 0.81 -3.37 -30.06
N LEU A 227 -0.48 -3.41 -29.66
CA LEU A 227 -1.48 -2.48 -30.18
C LEU A 227 -1.18 -1.04 -29.83
N GLY A 228 -0.52 -0.80 -28.69
CA GLY A 228 -0.18 0.53 -28.22
C GLY A 228 0.43 0.49 -26.81
N MET A 229 0.45 1.63 -26.16
CA MET A 229 0.99 1.79 -24.81
C MET A 229 -0.08 2.33 -23.87
N THR A 230 0.15 2.12 -22.57
CA THR A 230 -0.73 2.62 -21.50
C THR A 230 0.08 3.24 -20.38
N ALA A 231 -0.59 3.73 -19.33
CA ALA A 231 0.02 4.14 -18.07
C ALA A 231 -0.52 3.33 -16.92
N MET A 232 0.35 3.02 -15.96
CA MET A 232 0.00 2.38 -14.69
C MET A 232 0.85 2.94 -13.56
N ALA A 233 0.38 2.79 -12.31
CA ALA A 233 1.22 2.97 -11.15
C ALA A 233 2.38 1.96 -11.20
N SER A 234 3.60 2.44 -10.96
CA SER A 234 4.81 1.64 -11.17
C SER A 234 4.86 0.37 -10.32
N SER A 235 4.27 0.42 -9.12
CA SER A 235 4.23 -0.72 -8.19
C SER A 235 3.30 -1.87 -8.61
N VAL A 236 2.42 -1.65 -9.58
CA VAL A 236 1.46 -2.68 -10.06
C VAL A 236 1.72 -3.14 -11.49
N VAL A 237 2.75 -2.64 -12.13
CA VAL A 237 3.12 -3.07 -13.49
C VAL A 237 3.62 -4.52 -13.47
N PRO A 238 3.10 -5.39 -14.36
CA PRO A 238 3.61 -6.74 -14.50
C PRO A 238 5.10 -6.76 -14.88
N PRO A 239 5.93 -7.61 -14.22
CA PRO A 239 7.39 -7.60 -14.41
C PRO A 239 7.88 -7.93 -15.83
N HIS A 240 7.03 -8.55 -16.65
CA HIS A 240 7.37 -8.96 -18.02
C HIS A 240 7.11 -7.86 -19.07
N LEU A 241 6.49 -6.74 -18.68
CA LEU A 241 6.27 -5.61 -19.56
C LEU A 241 7.39 -4.58 -19.47
N ALA A 242 7.70 -3.97 -20.60
CA ALA A 242 8.61 -2.85 -20.64
C ALA A 242 7.97 -1.62 -19.99
N THR A 243 8.78 -0.93 -19.20
CA THR A 243 8.33 0.27 -18.48
C THR A 243 9.33 1.41 -18.66
N ALA A 244 8.81 2.63 -18.66
CA ALA A 244 9.62 3.84 -18.61
C ALA A 244 8.89 4.93 -17.83
N LEU A 245 9.60 5.67 -17.01
CA LEU A 245 9.06 6.90 -16.38
C LEU A 245 9.04 8.04 -17.38
N LYS A 246 10.07 8.12 -18.21
CA LYS A 246 10.25 9.10 -19.28
C LYS A 246 11.13 8.50 -20.37
N THR A 247 10.88 8.85 -21.62
CA THR A 247 11.78 8.59 -22.74
C THR A 247 12.01 9.87 -23.53
N ASP A 248 12.91 9.86 -24.51
CA ASP A 248 13.12 11.02 -25.40
C ASP A 248 11.85 11.41 -26.16
N ARG A 249 10.90 10.49 -26.32
CA ARG A 249 9.64 10.69 -27.04
C ARG A 249 8.41 10.75 -26.13
N LEU A 250 8.49 10.33 -24.86
CA LEU A 250 7.35 10.25 -23.95
C LEU A 250 7.61 11.11 -22.70
N PRO A 251 6.73 12.07 -22.41
CA PRO A 251 6.88 12.94 -21.27
C PRO A 251 6.68 12.20 -19.93
N LEU A 252 7.13 12.81 -18.84
CA LEU A 252 6.89 12.30 -17.49
C LEU A 252 5.40 12.36 -17.17
N LEU A 253 4.84 11.24 -16.70
CA LEU A 253 3.42 11.13 -16.34
C LEU A 253 3.09 11.76 -14.97
N GLY A 254 4.07 11.86 -14.07
CA GLY A 254 3.88 12.35 -12.72
C GLY A 254 3.62 11.25 -11.70
N SER A 255 3.06 11.65 -10.57
CA SER A 255 2.81 10.77 -9.42
C SER A 255 1.33 10.74 -9.07
N VAL A 256 0.95 9.69 -8.35
CA VAL A 256 -0.37 9.49 -7.79
C VAL A 256 -0.27 9.12 -6.32
N SER A 257 -1.29 9.46 -5.56
CA SER A 257 -1.45 9.04 -4.18
C SER A 257 -2.39 7.83 -4.14
N ILE A 258 -1.96 6.75 -3.50
CA ILE A 258 -2.76 5.54 -3.28
C ILE A 258 -3.18 5.57 -1.82
N GLY A 259 -4.46 5.61 -1.55
CA GLY A 259 -4.99 5.80 -0.19
C GLY A 259 -6.01 4.74 0.22
N LEU A 260 -5.93 4.32 1.49
CA LEU A 260 -6.95 3.53 2.18
C LEU A 260 -7.94 4.48 2.86
N TYR A 261 -9.23 4.24 2.65
CA TYR A 261 -10.32 5.00 3.26
C TYR A 261 -11.23 4.08 4.05
N TYR A 262 -11.57 4.48 5.24
CA TYR A 262 -12.44 3.77 6.19
C TYR A 262 -13.07 4.79 7.14
N ARG A 263 -14.04 4.36 7.96
CA ARG A 263 -14.65 5.19 8.99
C ARG A 263 -14.24 4.67 10.36
N GLU A 264 -13.38 5.41 11.05
CA GLU A 264 -12.78 5.00 12.33
C GLU A 264 -13.84 4.58 13.35
N GLN A 265 -14.97 5.31 13.41
CA GLN A 265 -16.06 5.07 14.35
C GLN A 265 -16.89 3.81 14.02
N GLU A 266 -16.80 3.30 12.79
CA GLU A 266 -17.55 2.15 12.30
C GLU A 266 -16.71 0.87 12.20
N LEU A 267 -15.42 0.93 12.58
CA LEU A 267 -14.53 -0.21 12.48
C LEU A 267 -14.92 -1.34 13.44
N SER A 268 -15.44 -2.43 12.88
CA SER A 268 -15.56 -3.69 13.62
C SER A 268 -14.17 -4.30 13.89
N VAL A 269 -14.08 -5.25 14.79
CA VAL A 269 -12.83 -5.98 15.06
C VAL A 269 -12.32 -6.65 13.77
N ALA A 270 -13.20 -7.28 12.99
CA ALA A 270 -12.85 -7.89 11.71
C ALA A 270 -12.34 -6.86 10.70
N THR A 271 -13.00 -5.70 10.58
CA THR A 271 -12.60 -4.62 9.68
C THR A 271 -11.23 -4.05 10.06
N ARG A 272 -10.95 -3.91 11.35
CA ARG A 272 -9.66 -3.43 11.86
C ARG A 272 -8.52 -4.39 11.48
N HIS A 273 -8.70 -5.69 11.63
CA HIS A 273 -7.70 -6.67 11.20
C HIS A 273 -7.47 -6.64 9.68
N VAL A 274 -8.54 -6.57 8.88
CA VAL A 274 -8.39 -6.43 7.42
C VAL A 274 -7.61 -5.17 7.07
N LEU A 275 -7.92 -4.04 7.70
CA LEU A 275 -7.22 -2.76 7.50
C LEU A 275 -5.72 -2.88 7.80
N ASP A 276 -5.33 -3.52 8.90
CA ASP A 276 -3.91 -3.68 9.27
C ASP A 276 -3.15 -4.53 8.24
N PHE A 277 -3.77 -5.59 7.70
CA PHE A 277 -3.16 -6.36 6.61
C PHE A 277 -3.06 -5.58 5.30
N LEU A 278 -4.05 -4.74 5.00
CA LEU A 278 -4.00 -3.86 3.82
C LEU A 278 -2.92 -2.79 3.96
N ARG A 279 -2.76 -2.18 5.14
CA ARG A 279 -1.66 -1.25 5.45
C ARG A 279 -0.29 -1.89 5.25
N ALA A 280 -0.11 -3.08 5.78
CA ALA A 280 1.13 -3.84 5.60
C ALA A 280 1.39 -4.17 4.11
N GLY A 281 0.34 -4.54 3.37
CA GLY A 281 0.41 -4.77 1.94
C GLY A 281 0.79 -3.52 1.15
N LEU A 282 0.16 -2.40 1.46
CA LEU A 282 0.40 -1.10 0.82
C LEU A 282 1.86 -0.63 1.04
N ALA A 283 2.38 -0.77 2.26
CA ALA A 283 3.75 -0.43 2.59
C ALA A 283 4.79 -1.26 1.83
N ASN A 284 4.46 -2.52 1.49
CA ASN A 284 5.34 -3.46 0.80
C ASN A 284 5.21 -3.44 -0.74
N LEU A 285 4.37 -2.59 -1.30
CA LEU A 285 4.33 -2.40 -2.75
C LEU A 285 5.65 -1.77 -3.20
N THR A 286 6.37 -2.44 -4.08
CA THR A 286 7.64 -1.95 -4.63
C THR A 286 7.57 -1.90 -6.14
N PRO A 287 8.10 -0.84 -6.78
CA PRO A 287 8.18 -0.81 -8.23
C PRO A 287 9.08 -1.93 -8.75
N PRO A 288 8.88 -2.41 -9.99
CA PRO A 288 9.74 -3.40 -10.58
C PRO A 288 11.19 -2.90 -10.70
N PRO A 289 12.20 -3.80 -10.63
CA PRO A 289 13.62 -3.42 -10.66
C PRO A 289 14.04 -2.61 -11.90
N SER A 290 13.33 -2.75 -13.01
CA SER A 290 13.58 -2.03 -14.26
C SER A 290 13.40 -0.52 -14.18
N LEU A 291 12.69 -0.01 -13.17
CA LEU A 291 12.51 1.44 -12.96
C LEU A 291 13.56 2.04 -11.99
N ALA A 292 14.35 1.21 -11.33
CA ALA A 292 15.37 1.67 -10.37
C ALA A 292 16.68 2.18 -11.03
N THR A 293 16.78 2.11 -12.35
CA THR A 293 18.02 2.41 -13.11
C THR A 293 17.88 3.54 -14.14
N CYS A 294 16.89 4.41 -14.03
CA CYS A 294 16.78 5.60 -14.89
C CYS A 294 16.94 6.89 -14.10
#